data_1329f68bf34fd523dd8c9344ba3a46d3
#
_entry.id   1329f68bf34fd523dd8c9344ba3a46d3
#
_cell.length_a   1.000
_cell.length_b   1.000
_cell.length_c   1.000
_cell.angle_alpha   90.00
_cell.angle_beta   90.00
_cell.angle_gamma   90.00
#
_symmetry.space_group_name_H-M   'P 1'
#
loop_
_entity.id
_entity.type
_entity.pdbx_description
1 polymer ?
#
loop_
_entity_poly.entity_id
_entity_poly.type
_entity_poly.pdbx_seq_one_letter_code
_entity_poly.pdbx_strand_id
1 'polypeptide(L)'
;MQKITNKKRKKMRGIFTATVLALATLAHAQTVAWEAPVNGKAERIFFNGFTQTPIVEMSDNFVGIDAEKSATAWTIQKAKGNENLKKAAKVAALTGNSSEAKMMNKFEKEVYQEVDWTHFVFVGDKVIDVVTGETIIDGVREIQASDIIPELNIALIRVDGTDKNISVQAVDIESNKVLWKFPLPKPKKAIAANLLLDKAMVQCRPGISADGNIIYGFDQYLYLLDAKTGNKKWENLSKPEMYLIDNTAKYIFSIESGLKKIHLVDAKTGKDVWAQPMKLSAPFADLIQLDNTQAIIASDVDVNIIDIKAGNKKWKKNFTAPFYKNAELTNEGIRISYGNKIQMVNKSTGEKVWKKPIELEDVDDIKSPQVEKRYKNTYLIMTNNRLVVYDKETNKRKFKLNLSATDKCAFDDATNKVVALSGKKVFVIDPDADAKLPDAVTKVDDPSAISGLKVSDNGYFIFGAKEYVMIDKNKNVTAQKVYPQLKTGRGANAALLAASIYNGIKSTKVTVTDENGNVVAEGGVFCSAEEADKAGRAWEAQKNLRHKLKANEKAKKAARSNDNLSIFLTSEKVNGEELVQLAVVDQNTGKEVKTFRLSDDKNVVYEIDFASNTVYAVDGGKLRAIKY
;
A
#
# COMPACT_ATOMS: atom_id res chain seq x y z
N MET A 1 -53.72 -52.34 -23.41
CA MET A 1 -52.30 -51.97 -23.55
C MET A 1 -51.94 -50.50 -23.22
N GLN A 2 -52.86 -49.55 -23.12
CA GLN A 2 -52.54 -48.12 -22.82
C GLN A 2 -52.24 -47.77 -21.33
N LYS A 3 -52.65 -48.58 -20.36
CA LYS A 3 -52.41 -48.29 -18.92
C LYS A 3 -50.99 -48.63 -18.42
N ILE A 4 -50.24 -49.47 -19.12
CA ILE A 4 -48.87 -49.91 -18.71
C ILE A 4 -47.83 -48.87 -19.18
N THR A 5 -48.04 -48.18 -20.28
CA THR A 5 -47.13 -47.17 -20.81
C THR A 5 -47.07 -45.86 -20.00
N ASN A 6 -48.17 -45.47 -19.37
CA ASN A 6 -48.20 -44.26 -18.54
C ASN A 6 -47.50 -44.41 -17.18
N LYS A 7 -47.50 -45.62 -16.60
CA LYS A 7 -46.82 -45.91 -15.33
C LYS A 7 -45.30 -45.93 -15.49
N LYS A 8 -44.78 -46.47 -16.64
CA LYS A 8 -43.34 -46.41 -16.98
C LYS A 8 -42.86 -45.00 -17.29
N ARG A 9 -43.64 -44.17 -17.99
CA ARG A 9 -43.28 -42.77 -18.26
C ARG A 9 -43.25 -41.91 -16.99
N LYS A 10 -44.14 -42.09 -16.03
CA LYS A 10 -44.08 -41.40 -14.71
C LYS A 10 -42.87 -41.83 -13.89
N LYS A 11 -42.51 -43.12 -13.88
CA LYS A 11 -41.33 -43.63 -13.17
C LYS A 11 -40.02 -43.14 -13.78
N MET A 12 -39.90 -43.07 -15.13
CA MET A 12 -38.74 -42.51 -15.81
C MET A 12 -38.62 -41.00 -15.61
N ARG A 13 -39.72 -40.23 -15.59
CA ARG A 13 -39.68 -38.80 -15.28
C ARG A 13 -39.22 -38.54 -13.83
N GLY A 14 -39.69 -39.37 -12.86
CA GLY A 14 -39.24 -39.26 -11.46
C GLY A 14 -37.75 -39.56 -11.28
N ILE A 15 -37.22 -40.54 -11.99
CA ILE A 15 -35.78 -40.90 -11.96
C ILE A 15 -34.94 -39.80 -12.64
N PHE A 16 -35.38 -39.26 -13.77
CA PHE A 16 -34.70 -38.19 -14.46
C PHE A 16 -34.67 -36.89 -13.64
N THR A 17 -35.79 -36.54 -12.97
CA THR A 17 -35.88 -35.38 -12.10
C THR A 17 -35.03 -35.55 -10.84
N ALA A 18 -35.00 -36.75 -10.25
CA ALA A 18 -34.15 -37.05 -9.10
C ALA A 18 -32.64 -37.04 -9.45
N THR A 19 -32.28 -37.55 -10.65
CA THR A 19 -30.89 -37.54 -11.13
C THR A 19 -30.44 -36.14 -11.50
N VAL A 20 -31.30 -35.30 -12.08
CA VAL A 20 -30.97 -33.90 -12.40
C VAL A 20 -30.89 -33.07 -11.10
N LEU A 21 -31.75 -33.29 -10.09
CA LEU A 21 -31.61 -32.68 -8.78
C LEU A 21 -30.34 -33.11 -8.05
N ALA A 22 -29.99 -34.41 -8.11
CA ALA A 22 -28.76 -34.93 -7.50
C ALA A 22 -27.48 -34.39 -8.20
N LEU A 23 -27.51 -34.23 -9.53
CA LEU A 23 -26.41 -33.63 -10.29
C LEU A 23 -26.32 -32.11 -10.04
N ALA A 24 -27.45 -31.41 -9.85
CA ALA A 24 -27.46 -30.00 -9.49
C ALA A 24 -26.95 -29.76 -8.05
N THR A 25 -27.20 -30.68 -7.11
CA THR A 25 -26.65 -30.60 -5.74
C THR A 25 -25.17 -31.00 -5.67
N LEU A 26 -24.68 -31.85 -6.57
CA LEU A 26 -23.25 -32.18 -6.66
C LEU A 26 -22.40 -31.05 -7.28
N ALA A 27 -23.01 -30.20 -8.12
CA ALA A 27 -22.29 -29.07 -8.73
C ALA A 27 -22.02 -27.91 -7.74
N HIS A 28 -22.58 -27.94 -6.53
CA HIS A 28 -22.43 -26.91 -5.51
C HIS A 28 -21.75 -27.41 -4.22
N ALA A 29 -21.07 -28.55 -4.26
CA ALA A 29 -20.31 -29.02 -3.11
C ALA A 29 -19.12 -28.07 -2.86
N GLN A 30 -19.32 -27.19 -1.92
CA GLN A 30 -18.32 -26.27 -1.39
C GLN A 30 -17.20 -27.06 -0.73
N THR A 31 -15.97 -26.94 -1.20
CA THR A 31 -14.85 -27.62 -0.56
C THR A 31 -14.36 -26.75 0.59
N VAL A 32 -14.89 -27.00 1.79
CA VAL A 32 -14.33 -26.47 3.03
C VAL A 32 -13.01 -27.18 3.26
N ALA A 33 -11.91 -26.43 3.20
CA ALA A 33 -10.57 -27.00 3.37
C ALA A 33 -10.32 -27.37 4.83
N TRP A 34 -10.77 -26.51 5.76
CA TRP A 34 -10.72 -26.73 7.20
C TRP A 34 -11.65 -25.77 7.94
N GLU A 35 -11.93 -26.06 9.21
CA GLU A 35 -12.68 -25.22 10.13
C GLU A 35 -11.91 -25.11 11.45
N ALA A 36 -11.91 -23.93 12.08
CA ALA A 36 -11.38 -23.70 13.42
C ALA A 36 -12.43 -23.04 14.32
N PRO A 37 -12.57 -23.46 15.58
CA PRO A 37 -13.52 -22.84 16.49
C PRO A 37 -13.11 -21.41 16.83
N VAL A 38 -14.09 -20.49 16.82
CA VAL A 38 -13.94 -19.12 17.30
C VAL A 38 -15.11 -18.81 18.21
N ASN A 39 -14.84 -18.55 19.48
CA ASN A 39 -15.86 -18.35 20.49
C ASN A 39 -16.25 -16.89 20.61
N GLY A 40 -17.52 -16.57 20.33
CA GLY A 40 -18.07 -15.22 20.41
C GLY A 40 -18.50 -14.63 19.08
N LYS A 41 -18.79 -13.33 19.06
CA LYS A 41 -19.21 -12.61 17.86
C LYS A 41 -18.01 -12.03 17.14
N ALA A 42 -17.74 -12.50 15.93
CA ALA A 42 -16.72 -11.93 15.06
C ALA A 42 -17.15 -10.55 14.53
N GLU A 43 -16.23 -9.63 14.52
CA GLU A 43 -16.39 -8.29 13.95
C GLU A 43 -15.68 -8.16 12.61
N ARG A 44 -14.50 -8.78 12.50
CA ARG A 44 -13.64 -8.70 11.32
C ARG A 44 -12.72 -9.91 11.23
N ILE A 45 -12.36 -10.30 10.00
CA ILE A 45 -11.27 -11.21 9.69
C ILE A 45 -10.22 -10.42 8.91
N PHE A 46 -8.96 -10.66 9.18
CA PHE A 46 -7.84 -10.10 8.42
C PHE A 46 -6.62 -10.99 8.51
N PHE A 47 -5.59 -10.66 7.75
CA PHE A 47 -4.36 -11.45 7.71
C PHE A 47 -3.18 -10.57 8.06
N ASN A 48 -2.21 -11.14 8.78
CA ASN A 48 -0.91 -10.50 8.85
C ASN A 48 -0.31 -10.42 7.43
N GLY A 49 0.13 -9.23 7.04
CA GLY A 49 0.63 -8.97 5.68
C GLY A 49 1.88 -9.79 5.32
N PHE A 50 2.65 -10.21 6.30
CA PHE A 50 3.89 -10.94 6.12
C PHE A 50 3.72 -12.46 6.20
N THR A 51 3.02 -12.98 7.22
CA THR A 51 2.88 -14.44 7.46
C THR A 51 1.63 -15.04 6.83
N GLN A 52 0.65 -14.20 6.45
CA GLN A 52 -0.68 -14.60 6.02
C GLN A 52 -1.46 -15.38 7.12
N THR A 53 -1.05 -15.25 8.38
CA THR A 53 -1.78 -15.82 9.51
C THR A 53 -3.17 -15.20 9.60
N PRO A 54 -4.26 -16.01 9.57
CA PRO A 54 -5.61 -15.49 9.74
C PRO A 54 -5.84 -15.03 11.19
N ILE A 55 -6.43 -13.85 11.33
CA ILE A 55 -6.76 -13.24 12.61
C ILE A 55 -8.23 -12.88 12.61
N VAL A 56 -8.95 -13.34 13.62
CA VAL A 56 -10.36 -12.98 13.84
C VAL A 56 -10.44 -11.97 14.97
N GLU A 57 -10.93 -10.79 14.64
CA GLU A 57 -11.28 -9.77 15.64
C GLU A 57 -12.67 -10.07 16.19
N MET A 58 -12.73 -10.28 17.48
CA MET A 58 -13.96 -10.48 18.24
C MET A 58 -14.33 -9.17 18.96
N SER A 59 -15.47 -9.13 19.62
CA SER A 59 -15.90 -7.94 20.40
C SER A 59 -14.93 -7.54 21.52
N ASP A 60 -14.27 -8.51 22.14
CA ASP A 60 -13.45 -8.34 23.34
C ASP A 60 -12.02 -8.88 23.23
N ASN A 61 -11.71 -9.62 22.17
CA ASN A 61 -10.38 -10.21 21.97
C ASN A 61 -10.01 -10.34 20.48
N PHE A 62 -8.74 -10.70 20.24
CA PHE A 62 -8.23 -11.16 18.96
C PHE A 62 -7.86 -12.63 19.04
N VAL A 63 -8.13 -13.37 17.99
CA VAL A 63 -7.85 -14.81 17.89
C VAL A 63 -6.99 -15.06 16.66
N GLY A 64 -5.75 -15.50 16.85
CA GLY A 64 -4.88 -15.96 15.78
C GLY A 64 -5.13 -17.45 15.50
N ILE A 65 -5.14 -17.81 14.22
CA ILE A 65 -5.48 -19.18 13.79
C ILE A 65 -4.26 -19.84 13.17
N ASP A 66 -3.94 -21.05 13.67
CA ASP A 66 -3.03 -21.97 13.01
C ASP A 66 -3.79 -22.73 11.92
N ALA A 67 -3.58 -22.31 10.67
CA ALA A 67 -4.27 -22.90 9.53
C ALA A 67 -3.83 -24.35 9.24
N GLU A 68 -2.61 -24.74 9.63
CA GLU A 68 -2.12 -26.11 9.44
C GLU A 68 -2.79 -27.07 10.43
N LYS A 69 -2.99 -26.63 11.68
CA LYS A 69 -3.64 -27.44 12.71
C LYS A 69 -5.16 -27.28 12.75
N SER A 70 -5.70 -26.34 11.97
CA SER A 70 -7.14 -26.00 12.00
C SER A 70 -7.61 -25.66 13.42
N ALA A 71 -6.82 -24.88 14.14
CA ALA A 71 -7.03 -24.59 15.55
C ALA A 71 -6.67 -23.14 15.91
N THR A 72 -7.17 -22.67 17.04
CA THR A 72 -6.72 -21.42 17.64
C THR A 72 -5.25 -21.55 18.06
N ALA A 73 -4.39 -20.67 17.55
CA ALA A 73 -3.00 -20.56 17.96
C ALA A 73 -2.86 -19.76 19.26
N TRP A 74 -3.56 -18.64 19.33
CA TRP A 74 -3.55 -17.75 20.49
C TRP A 74 -4.84 -16.91 20.61
N THR A 75 -5.10 -16.43 21.80
CA THR A 75 -6.19 -15.48 22.08
C THR A 75 -5.67 -14.37 22.99
N ILE A 76 -5.83 -13.11 22.60
CA ILE A 76 -5.40 -11.93 23.37
C ILE A 76 -6.57 -10.99 23.54
N GLN A 77 -6.82 -10.59 24.81
CA GLN A 77 -7.87 -9.64 25.15
C GLN A 77 -7.55 -8.26 24.56
N LYS A 78 -8.56 -7.60 24.02
CA LYS A 78 -8.43 -6.18 23.65
C LYS A 78 -8.08 -5.36 24.89
N ALA A 79 -7.13 -4.44 24.76
CA ALA A 79 -6.88 -3.46 25.82
C ALA A 79 -8.20 -2.74 26.15
N LYS A 80 -8.49 -2.54 27.42
CA LYS A 80 -9.65 -1.75 27.82
C LYS A 80 -9.47 -0.35 27.25
N GLY A 81 -10.28 0.00 26.26
CA GLY A 81 -10.20 1.28 25.56
C GLY A 81 -10.28 2.45 26.58
N ASN A 82 -9.62 3.54 26.27
CA ASN A 82 -9.60 4.72 27.11
C ASN A 82 -11.04 5.26 27.24
N GLU A 83 -11.70 4.98 28.37
CA GLU A 83 -13.07 5.39 28.69
C GLU A 83 -13.30 6.90 28.46
N ASN A 84 -12.25 7.73 28.64
CA ASN A 84 -12.33 9.16 28.38
C ASN A 84 -12.40 9.48 26.89
N LEU A 85 -11.71 8.72 26.04
CA LEU A 85 -11.82 8.84 24.58
C LEU A 85 -13.20 8.39 24.09
N LYS A 86 -13.77 7.32 24.66
CA LYS A 86 -15.15 6.89 24.38
C LYS A 86 -16.17 7.95 24.73
N LYS A 87 -16.02 8.60 25.90
CA LYS A 87 -16.88 9.71 26.31
C LYS A 87 -16.70 10.93 25.40
N ALA A 88 -15.46 11.28 25.05
CA ALA A 88 -15.17 12.38 24.13
C ALA A 88 -15.72 12.13 22.72
N ALA A 89 -15.58 10.91 22.18
CA ALA A 89 -16.15 10.54 20.87
C ALA A 89 -17.68 10.62 20.85
N LYS A 90 -18.35 10.18 21.95
CA LYS A 90 -19.80 10.34 22.11
C LYS A 90 -20.22 11.80 22.16
N VAL A 91 -19.49 12.65 22.90
CA VAL A 91 -19.78 14.09 22.98
C VAL A 91 -19.58 14.75 21.60
N ALA A 92 -18.48 14.45 20.89
CA ALA A 92 -18.21 14.97 19.56
C ALA A 92 -19.30 14.54 18.54
N ALA A 93 -19.79 13.32 18.64
CA ALA A 93 -20.90 12.84 17.81
C ALA A 93 -22.23 13.57 18.10
N LEU A 94 -22.50 13.85 19.37
CA LEU A 94 -23.71 14.57 19.82
C LEU A 94 -23.67 16.07 19.47
N THR A 95 -22.47 16.66 19.40
CA THR A 95 -22.28 18.08 19.03
C THR A 95 -22.21 18.31 17.53
N GLY A 96 -22.43 17.27 16.70
CA GLY A 96 -22.45 17.37 15.24
C GLY A 96 -21.06 17.38 14.58
N ASN A 97 -19.99 17.23 15.35
CA ASN A 97 -18.63 17.19 14.82
C ASN A 97 -18.24 15.76 14.38
N SER A 98 -18.83 15.35 13.25
CA SER A 98 -18.69 13.99 12.71
C SER A 98 -17.23 13.64 12.31
N SER A 99 -16.40 14.65 12.01
CA SER A 99 -14.99 14.47 11.63
C SER A 99 -14.13 14.13 12.86
N GLU A 100 -14.31 14.85 13.97
CA GLU A 100 -13.64 14.55 15.25
C GLU A 100 -14.12 13.23 15.84
N ALA A 101 -15.41 12.93 15.78
CA ALA A 101 -15.95 11.65 16.22
C ALA A 101 -15.38 10.48 15.40
N LYS A 102 -15.22 10.63 14.08
CA LYS A 102 -14.57 9.63 13.22
C LYS A 102 -13.08 9.48 13.54
N MET A 103 -12.39 10.58 13.80
CA MET A 103 -10.98 10.58 14.17
C MET A 103 -10.76 9.93 15.55
N MET A 104 -11.58 10.26 16.54
CA MET A 104 -11.54 9.64 17.87
C MET A 104 -11.91 8.15 17.83
N ASN A 105 -12.89 7.75 17.01
CA ASN A 105 -13.20 6.34 16.79
C ASN A 105 -12.08 5.59 16.03
N LYS A 106 -11.29 6.28 15.21
CA LYS A 106 -10.09 5.70 14.59
C LYS A 106 -9.03 5.39 15.64
N PHE A 107 -8.79 6.31 16.59
CA PHE A 107 -7.88 6.09 17.72
C PHE A 107 -8.34 4.96 18.67
N GLU A 108 -9.65 4.76 18.81
CA GLU A 108 -10.19 3.67 19.63
C GLU A 108 -10.01 2.28 18.94
N LYS A 109 -9.83 2.26 17.62
CA LYS A 109 -9.74 1.02 16.81
C LYS A 109 -8.33 0.49 16.60
N GLU A 110 -7.28 1.24 16.96
CA GLU A 110 -5.89 0.79 16.74
C GLU A 110 -5.38 -0.07 17.91
N VAL A 111 -6.10 -1.16 18.19
CA VAL A 111 -5.67 -2.16 19.17
C VAL A 111 -4.86 -3.28 18.52
N TYR A 112 -4.72 -3.24 17.17
CA TYR A 112 -3.90 -4.13 16.37
C TYR A 112 -3.08 -3.31 15.37
N GLN A 113 -1.76 -3.47 15.40
CA GLN A 113 -0.84 -2.81 14.48
C GLN A 113 0.26 -3.79 14.07
N GLU A 114 0.50 -3.92 12.78
CA GLU A 114 1.61 -4.72 12.27
C GLU A 114 2.94 -3.95 12.42
N VAL A 115 3.99 -4.67 12.73
CA VAL A 115 5.37 -4.22 12.55
C VAL A 115 5.75 -4.60 11.12
N ASP A 116 5.78 -3.62 10.23
CA ASP A 116 5.94 -3.82 8.80
C ASP A 116 7.09 -4.78 8.47
N TRP A 117 6.86 -5.65 7.47
CA TRP A 117 7.84 -6.64 6.98
C TRP A 117 8.31 -7.68 8.00
N THR A 118 7.57 -7.86 9.08
CA THR A 118 7.86 -8.87 10.10
C THR A 118 6.62 -9.70 10.43
N HIS A 119 6.83 -10.75 11.20
CA HIS A 119 5.75 -11.53 11.84
C HIS A 119 5.37 -10.96 13.22
N PHE A 120 5.86 -9.78 13.57
CA PHE A 120 5.51 -9.12 14.83
C PHE A 120 4.25 -8.28 14.66
N VAL A 121 3.39 -8.35 15.66
CA VAL A 121 2.19 -7.52 15.73
C VAL A 121 2.01 -6.98 17.15
N PHE A 122 1.58 -5.73 17.22
CA PHE A 122 1.09 -5.15 18.45
C PHE A 122 -0.39 -5.49 18.62
N VAL A 123 -0.74 -6.07 19.74
CA VAL A 123 -2.12 -6.43 20.09
C VAL A 123 -2.31 -6.35 21.62
N GLY A 124 -3.36 -5.67 22.04
CA GLY A 124 -3.61 -5.42 23.45
C GLY A 124 -2.57 -4.46 24.07
N ASP A 125 -1.68 -4.98 24.88
CA ASP A 125 -0.56 -4.25 25.49
C ASP A 125 0.79 -4.92 25.20
N LYS A 126 0.87 -5.73 24.15
CA LYS A 126 2.03 -6.57 23.84
C LYS A 126 2.39 -6.50 22.36
N VAL A 127 3.69 -6.67 22.09
CA VAL A 127 4.16 -7.09 20.76
C VAL A 127 4.38 -8.59 20.82
N ILE A 128 3.77 -9.32 19.92
CA ILE A 128 3.83 -10.79 19.85
C ILE A 128 4.32 -11.27 18.49
N ASP A 129 4.79 -12.50 18.45
CA ASP A 129 4.87 -13.28 17.22
C ASP A 129 3.44 -13.70 16.81
N VAL A 130 3.00 -13.27 15.64
CA VAL A 130 1.64 -13.52 15.17
C VAL A 130 1.34 -14.99 14.87
N VAL A 131 2.38 -15.80 14.64
CA VAL A 131 2.22 -17.24 14.33
C VAL A 131 2.05 -18.04 15.61
N THR A 132 2.87 -17.76 16.63
CA THR A 132 2.94 -18.57 17.86
C THR A 132 2.17 -17.95 19.02
N GLY A 133 1.95 -16.65 19.01
CA GLY A 133 1.42 -15.88 20.15
C GLY A 133 2.46 -15.60 21.23
N GLU A 134 3.74 -15.93 21.02
CA GLU A 134 4.82 -15.63 21.95
C GLU A 134 4.95 -14.12 22.17
N THR A 135 5.04 -13.69 23.41
CA THR A 135 5.23 -12.28 23.76
C THR A 135 6.69 -11.89 23.59
N ILE A 136 6.93 -10.88 22.73
CA ILE A 136 8.25 -10.30 22.44
C ILE A 136 8.52 -9.09 23.33
N ILE A 137 7.57 -8.16 23.36
CA ILE A 137 7.63 -6.95 24.21
C ILE A 137 6.33 -6.87 24.99
N ASP A 138 6.43 -6.74 26.31
CA ASP A 138 5.29 -6.58 27.20
C ASP A 138 5.19 -5.13 27.70
N GLY A 139 4.02 -4.74 28.21
CA GLY A 139 3.77 -3.44 28.78
C GLY A 139 3.84 -2.29 27.76
N VAL A 140 3.38 -2.52 26.55
CA VAL A 140 3.34 -1.53 25.46
C VAL A 140 1.99 -0.82 25.48
N ARG A 141 2.00 0.49 25.59
CA ARG A 141 0.81 1.32 25.43
C ARG A 141 0.51 1.61 23.97
N GLU A 142 1.57 1.87 23.18
CA GLU A 142 1.46 2.25 21.80
C GLU A 142 2.78 1.98 21.06
N ILE A 143 2.71 1.53 19.80
CA ILE A 143 3.82 1.59 18.88
C ILE A 143 3.77 2.93 18.15
N GLN A 144 4.77 3.78 18.39
CA GLN A 144 4.87 5.10 17.76
C GLN A 144 5.49 5.04 16.36
N ALA A 145 6.41 4.12 16.15
CA ALA A 145 7.02 3.84 14.86
C ALA A 145 7.66 2.46 14.87
N SER A 146 7.75 1.86 13.71
CA SER A 146 8.53 0.65 13.47
C SER A 146 9.29 0.77 12.16
N ASP A 147 10.46 0.16 12.11
CA ASP A 147 11.26 0.06 10.91
C ASP A 147 12.11 -1.20 10.96
N ILE A 148 12.61 -1.65 9.82
CA ILE A 148 13.51 -2.80 9.77
C ILE A 148 14.88 -2.37 9.24
N ILE A 149 15.91 -3.06 9.71
CA ILE A 149 17.27 -2.98 9.17
C ILE A 149 17.62 -4.36 8.64
N PRO A 150 17.35 -4.63 7.36
CA PRO A 150 17.49 -5.96 6.77
C PRO A 150 18.91 -6.51 6.88
N GLU A 151 19.90 -5.66 6.73
CA GLU A 151 21.32 -6.01 6.78
C GLU A 151 21.74 -6.58 8.14
N LEU A 152 21.02 -6.23 9.20
CA LEU A 152 21.27 -6.69 10.56
C LEU A 152 20.23 -7.71 11.05
N ASN A 153 19.22 -8.01 10.25
CA ASN A 153 18.06 -8.83 10.62
C ASN A 153 17.31 -8.32 11.87
N ILE A 154 17.22 -6.98 12.01
CA ILE A 154 16.66 -6.31 13.19
C ILE A 154 15.38 -5.55 12.81
N ALA A 155 14.35 -5.69 13.65
CA ALA A 155 13.23 -4.76 13.72
C ALA A 155 13.52 -3.72 14.82
N LEU A 156 13.44 -2.43 14.47
CA LEU A 156 13.48 -1.34 15.42
C LEU A 156 12.04 -0.91 15.73
N ILE A 157 11.62 -1.07 16.97
CA ILE A 157 10.27 -0.76 17.40
C ILE A 157 10.34 0.35 18.46
N ARG A 158 9.79 1.53 18.13
CA ARG A 158 9.65 2.61 19.09
C ARG A 158 8.34 2.46 19.83
N VAL A 159 8.45 2.21 21.12
CA VAL A 159 7.30 1.99 21.99
C VAL A 159 7.15 3.11 23.01
N ASP A 160 5.91 3.46 23.27
CA ASP A 160 5.51 4.16 24.50
C ASP A 160 5.03 3.10 25.48
N GLY A 161 5.76 2.95 26.58
CA GLY A 161 5.44 1.94 27.59
C GLY A 161 4.26 2.35 28.47
N THR A 162 3.67 1.37 29.13
CA THR A 162 2.64 1.60 30.15
C THR A 162 3.17 2.43 31.33
N ASP A 163 4.50 2.43 31.54
CA ASP A 163 5.23 3.29 32.48
C ASP A 163 5.42 4.74 31.97
N LYS A 164 4.88 5.08 30.79
CA LYS A 164 5.00 6.38 30.11
C LYS A 164 6.44 6.75 29.72
N ASN A 165 7.32 5.78 29.59
CA ASN A 165 8.67 5.98 29.07
C ASN A 165 8.74 5.56 27.60
N ILE A 166 9.34 6.41 26.77
CA ILE A 166 9.54 6.12 25.35
C ILE A 166 10.89 5.45 25.18
N SER A 167 10.94 4.39 24.38
CA SER A 167 12.19 3.72 24.02
C SER A 167 12.14 3.20 22.61
N VAL A 168 13.29 3.06 21.98
CA VAL A 168 13.45 2.21 20.79
C VAL A 168 14.06 0.88 21.23
N GLN A 169 13.48 -0.20 20.73
CA GLN A 169 13.92 -1.56 21.03
C GLN A 169 14.32 -2.25 19.72
N ALA A 170 15.46 -2.91 19.73
CA ALA A 170 15.88 -3.75 18.63
C ALA A 170 15.48 -5.18 18.92
N VAL A 171 14.74 -5.77 18.01
CA VAL A 171 14.29 -7.15 18.09
C VAL A 171 14.94 -7.92 16.94
N ASP A 172 15.65 -8.99 17.25
CA ASP A 172 16.13 -9.92 16.25
C ASP A 172 14.94 -10.67 15.64
N ILE A 173 14.78 -10.54 14.33
CA ILE A 173 13.60 -11.04 13.62
C ILE A 173 13.58 -12.58 13.57
N GLU A 174 14.73 -13.23 13.58
CA GLU A 174 14.81 -14.69 13.49
C GLU A 174 14.58 -15.39 14.85
N SER A 175 15.18 -14.85 15.91
CA SER A 175 15.13 -15.46 17.23
C SER A 175 14.01 -14.94 18.14
N ASN A 176 13.24 -13.93 17.71
CA ASN A 176 12.21 -13.26 18.48
C ASN A 176 12.70 -12.58 19.77
N LYS A 177 14.01 -12.30 19.87
CA LYS A 177 14.60 -11.74 21.09
C LYS A 177 14.81 -10.24 21.01
N VAL A 178 14.45 -9.54 22.06
CA VAL A 178 14.88 -8.16 22.25
C VAL A 178 16.39 -8.17 22.52
N LEU A 179 17.16 -7.61 21.59
CA LEU A 179 18.62 -7.51 21.69
C LEU A 179 19.01 -6.43 22.68
N TRP A 180 18.35 -5.28 22.60
CA TRP A 180 18.59 -4.15 23.47
C TRP A 180 17.42 -3.16 23.45
N LYS A 181 17.42 -2.28 24.47
CA LYS A 181 16.46 -1.19 24.64
C LYS A 181 17.22 0.12 24.86
N PHE A 182 16.96 1.13 24.05
CA PHE A 182 17.52 2.46 24.18
C PHE A 182 16.44 3.45 24.64
N PRO A 183 16.59 4.10 25.82
CA PRO A 183 15.63 5.06 26.31
C PRO A 183 15.71 6.36 25.49
N LEU A 184 14.56 6.90 25.14
CA LEU A 184 14.44 8.16 24.41
C LEU A 184 13.99 9.28 25.33
N PRO A 185 14.45 10.53 25.13
CA PRO A 185 13.97 11.67 25.90
C PRO A 185 12.48 11.93 25.65
N LYS A 186 11.78 12.53 26.59
CA LYS A 186 10.42 13.01 26.35
C LYS A 186 10.46 14.10 25.29
N PRO A 187 9.66 14.00 24.21
CA PRO A 187 9.66 15.00 23.15
C PRO A 187 9.26 16.37 23.71
N LYS A 188 10.00 17.41 23.32
CA LYS A 188 9.74 18.79 23.78
C LYS A 188 8.52 19.42 23.13
N LYS A 189 8.12 18.95 21.94
CA LYS A 189 6.89 19.39 21.26
C LYS A 189 5.74 18.46 21.60
N ALA A 190 4.60 19.04 21.97
CA ALA A 190 3.41 18.26 22.27
C ALA A 190 2.98 17.43 21.05
N ILE A 191 2.66 16.16 21.29
CA ILE A 191 2.23 15.14 20.34
C ILE A 191 1.08 15.58 19.42
N ALA A 192 0.27 16.57 19.82
CA ALA A 192 -0.82 17.11 19.01
C ALA A 192 -0.37 17.71 17.65
N ALA A 193 0.87 18.21 17.54
CA ALA A 193 1.41 18.67 16.26
C ALA A 193 1.87 17.51 15.35
N ASN A 194 2.22 16.37 15.93
CA ASN A 194 2.69 15.21 15.17
C ASN A 194 1.57 14.43 14.46
N LEU A 195 0.32 14.58 14.91
CA LEU A 195 -0.85 13.96 14.29
C LEU A 195 -1.18 14.50 12.89
N LEU A 196 -0.76 15.72 12.59
CA LEU A 196 -0.89 16.33 11.26
C LEU A 196 0.35 16.08 10.37
N LEU A 197 1.42 15.48 10.94
CA LEU A 197 2.72 15.31 10.32
C LEU A 197 3.05 13.83 9.99
N ASP A 198 2.04 13.00 9.76
CA ASP A 198 2.23 11.61 9.27
C ASP A 198 3.20 11.51 8.07
N LYS A 199 3.34 12.60 7.31
CA LYS A 199 4.31 12.71 6.22
C LYS A 199 5.74 13.01 6.67
N ALA A 200 5.95 13.70 7.79
CA ALA A 200 7.29 14.05 8.27
C ALA A 200 7.98 12.85 8.96
N MET A 201 7.23 11.95 9.57
CA MET A 201 7.80 10.75 10.20
C MET A 201 8.33 9.72 9.19
N VAL A 202 7.85 9.73 7.96
CA VAL A 202 8.30 8.83 6.88
C VAL A 202 9.73 9.14 6.41
N GLN A 203 10.23 10.34 6.65
CA GLN A 203 11.53 10.80 6.14
C GLN A 203 12.69 10.69 7.15
N CYS A 204 12.42 10.25 8.38
CA CYS A 204 13.44 10.02 9.41
C CYS A 204 13.62 8.53 9.70
N ARG A 205 13.73 7.72 8.66
CA ARG A 205 13.95 6.28 8.82
C ARG A 205 15.35 5.99 9.34
N PRO A 206 15.50 5.02 10.26
CA PRO A 206 16.79 4.57 10.69
C PRO A 206 17.59 3.98 9.51
N GLY A 207 18.89 4.10 9.56
CA GLY A 207 19.79 3.55 8.57
C GLY A 207 21.08 3.04 9.19
N ILE A 208 21.99 2.55 8.35
CA ILE A 208 23.28 2.00 8.79
C ILE A 208 24.40 2.94 8.36
N SER A 209 25.32 3.22 9.28
CA SER A 209 26.60 3.87 8.97
C SER A 209 27.56 2.90 8.28
N ALA A 210 28.58 3.43 7.64
CA ALA A 210 29.62 2.62 6.97
C ALA A 210 30.29 1.59 7.91
N ASP A 211 30.30 1.82 9.22
CA ASP A 211 30.85 0.91 10.23
C ASP A 211 29.80 -0.08 10.77
N GLY A 212 28.61 -0.18 10.19
CA GLY A 212 27.56 -1.12 10.58
C GLY A 212 26.78 -0.74 11.85
N ASN A 213 26.85 0.53 12.30
CA ASN A 213 26.07 1.01 13.45
C ASN A 213 24.80 1.69 13.00
N ILE A 214 23.81 1.81 13.90
CA ILE A 214 22.48 2.32 13.58
C ILE A 214 22.43 3.84 13.74
N ILE A 215 22.10 4.56 12.67
CA ILE A 215 21.77 5.98 12.67
C ILE A 215 20.29 6.10 12.99
N TYR A 216 19.95 6.84 14.05
CA TYR A 216 18.58 7.00 14.52
C TYR A 216 18.28 8.45 14.86
N GLY A 217 17.21 9.01 14.25
CA GLY A 217 16.75 10.36 14.54
C GLY A 217 15.54 10.36 15.46
N PHE A 218 15.57 11.20 16.50
CA PHE A 218 14.44 11.41 17.39
C PHE A 218 14.44 12.81 18.02
N ASP A 219 13.30 13.50 17.93
CA ASP A 219 13.11 14.86 18.46
C ASP A 219 14.17 15.83 17.88
N GLN A 220 15.08 16.32 18.71
CA GLN A 220 16.11 17.28 18.31
C GLN A 220 17.47 16.63 18.00
N TYR A 221 17.56 15.31 18.08
CA TYR A 221 18.83 14.61 18.07
C TYR A 221 18.93 13.59 16.94
N LEU A 222 20.13 13.48 16.38
CA LEU A 222 20.62 12.30 15.70
C LEU A 222 21.47 11.48 16.68
N TYR A 223 21.33 10.17 16.64
CA TYR A 223 22.09 9.22 17.42
C TYR A 223 22.83 8.24 16.50
N LEU A 224 24.03 7.83 16.91
CA LEU A 224 24.64 6.60 16.45
C LEU A 224 24.57 5.59 17.59
N LEU A 225 23.89 4.49 17.36
CA LEU A 225 23.74 3.40 18.31
C LEU A 225 24.57 2.21 17.85
N ASP A 226 25.29 1.59 18.76
CA ASP A 226 25.94 0.32 18.49
C ASP A 226 24.89 -0.74 18.15
N ALA A 227 25.03 -1.36 16.99
CA ALA A 227 24.01 -2.27 16.46
C ALA A 227 23.77 -3.51 17.34
N LYS A 228 24.79 -3.96 18.08
CA LYS A 228 24.74 -5.17 18.92
C LYS A 228 24.25 -4.89 20.34
N THR A 229 24.60 -3.73 20.89
CA THR A 229 24.39 -3.45 22.31
C THR A 229 23.39 -2.31 22.57
N GLY A 230 23.03 -1.54 21.52
CA GLY A 230 22.20 -0.35 21.66
C GLY A 230 22.89 0.82 22.36
N ASN A 231 24.16 0.69 22.72
CA ASN A 231 24.90 1.77 23.39
C ASN A 231 25.08 2.97 22.47
N LYS A 232 24.81 4.16 22.99
CA LYS A 232 25.00 5.41 22.28
C LYS A 232 26.50 5.66 22.07
N LYS A 233 26.96 5.72 20.81
CA LYS A 233 28.31 6.08 20.40
C LYS A 233 28.51 7.60 20.37
N TRP A 234 27.52 8.30 19.81
CA TRP A 234 27.44 9.75 19.80
C TRP A 234 26.00 10.24 19.70
N GLU A 235 25.79 11.50 20.00
CA GLU A 235 24.58 12.26 19.70
C GLU A 235 24.94 13.60 19.08
N ASN A 236 24.12 14.09 18.15
CA ASN A 236 24.28 15.39 17.50
C ASN A 236 22.97 16.18 17.63
N LEU A 237 23.07 17.43 18.09
CA LEU A 237 21.93 18.34 18.27
C LEU A 237 21.72 19.18 17.00
N SER A 238 21.42 18.56 15.89
CA SER A 238 21.12 19.24 14.61
C SER A 238 19.64 19.60 14.44
N LYS A 239 18.79 19.27 15.41
CA LYS A 239 17.35 19.51 15.39
C LYS A 239 16.67 19.06 14.09
N PRO A 240 16.86 17.81 13.66
CA PRO A 240 16.39 17.36 12.38
C PRO A 240 14.87 17.37 12.31
N GLU A 241 14.32 17.99 11.28
CA GLU A 241 12.96 17.70 10.81
C GLU A 241 12.97 16.40 10.00
N MET A 242 14.06 16.22 9.24
CA MET A 242 14.35 15.02 8.47
C MET A 242 15.87 14.85 8.32
N TYR A 243 16.30 13.65 7.96
CA TYR A 243 17.68 13.40 7.58
C TYR A 243 17.77 12.38 6.44
N LEU A 244 18.84 12.49 5.67
CA LEU A 244 19.15 11.59 4.55
C LEU A 244 20.57 11.08 4.74
N ILE A 245 20.78 9.78 4.58
CA ILE A 245 22.10 9.17 4.64
C ILE A 245 22.65 9.10 3.21
N ASP A 246 23.88 9.53 3.00
CA ASP A 246 24.51 9.48 1.70
C ASP A 246 24.73 8.02 1.22
N ASN A 247 24.88 7.81 -0.08
CA ASN A 247 25.04 6.47 -0.67
C ASN A 247 26.29 5.72 -0.17
N THR A 248 27.24 6.42 0.45
CA THR A 248 28.43 5.80 1.05
C THR A 248 28.28 5.50 2.53
N ALA A 249 27.15 5.88 3.13
CA ALA A 249 26.85 5.81 4.56
C ALA A 249 27.91 6.50 5.47
N LYS A 250 28.66 7.46 4.91
CA LYS A 250 29.68 8.24 5.62
C LYS A 250 29.15 9.58 6.11
N TYR A 251 28.14 10.11 5.48
CA TYR A 251 27.58 11.42 5.77
C TYR A 251 26.07 11.36 5.96
N ILE A 252 25.60 12.25 6.80
CA ILE A 252 24.17 12.44 7.08
C ILE A 252 23.83 13.90 6.76
N PHE A 253 22.94 14.12 5.82
CA PHE A 253 22.33 15.42 5.59
C PHE A 253 21.21 15.59 6.60
N SER A 254 21.38 16.45 7.58
CA SER A 254 20.37 16.77 8.58
C SER A 254 19.70 18.10 8.25
N ILE A 255 18.43 18.04 7.91
CA ILE A 255 17.64 19.23 7.56
C ILE A 255 16.98 19.74 8.84
N GLU A 256 17.36 20.96 9.26
CA GLU A 256 16.90 21.57 10.50
C GLU A 256 15.39 21.90 10.44
N SER A 257 14.74 21.86 11.58
CA SER A 257 13.35 22.29 11.75
C SER A 257 13.10 23.68 11.15
N GLY A 258 12.05 23.79 10.33
CA GLY A 258 11.80 24.94 9.46
C GLY A 258 12.36 24.79 8.05
N LEU A 259 13.04 23.70 7.73
CA LEU A 259 13.47 23.24 6.40
C LEU A 259 14.36 24.24 5.64
N LYS A 260 15.00 25.20 6.31
CA LYS A 260 15.82 26.24 5.64
C LYS A 260 17.32 26.11 5.88
N LYS A 261 17.74 25.13 6.65
CA LYS A 261 19.15 24.87 6.92
C LYS A 261 19.44 23.39 6.84
N ILE A 262 20.61 23.06 6.31
CA ILE A 262 21.12 21.71 6.18
C ILE A 262 22.47 21.65 6.83
N HIS A 263 22.66 20.66 7.70
CA HIS A 263 23.93 20.24 8.26
C HIS A 263 24.44 19.02 7.51
N LEU A 264 25.72 18.91 7.32
CA LEU A 264 26.36 17.66 6.94
C LEU A 264 27.07 17.10 8.16
N VAL A 265 26.61 15.98 8.66
CA VAL A 265 27.16 15.30 9.84
C VAL A 265 28.01 14.12 9.38
N ASP A 266 29.21 13.99 9.88
CA ASP A 266 30.06 12.81 9.70
C ASP A 266 29.46 11.65 10.51
N ALA A 267 29.06 10.59 9.82
CA ALA A 267 28.34 9.46 10.43
C ALA A 267 29.19 8.69 11.46
N LYS A 268 30.51 8.72 11.35
CA LYS A 268 31.42 8.04 12.28
C LYS A 268 31.62 8.82 13.57
N THR A 269 31.74 10.15 13.47
CA THR A 269 32.13 11.00 14.61
C THR A 269 30.98 11.81 15.22
N GLY A 270 29.85 11.92 14.51
CA GLY A 270 28.71 12.77 14.88
C GLY A 270 28.97 14.27 14.78
N LYS A 271 30.12 14.69 14.24
CA LYS A 271 30.51 16.10 14.12
C LYS A 271 30.04 16.69 12.79
N ASP A 272 29.69 17.98 12.83
CA ASP A 272 29.39 18.71 11.60
C ASP A 272 30.67 18.76 10.72
N VAL A 273 30.50 18.41 9.45
CA VAL A 273 31.54 18.48 8.42
C VAL A 273 31.68 19.92 7.92
N TRP A 274 30.55 20.58 7.74
CA TRP A 274 30.54 21.99 7.33
C TRP A 274 30.69 22.91 8.55
N ALA A 275 31.55 23.89 8.48
CA ALA A 275 31.76 24.88 9.55
C ALA A 275 30.50 25.66 9.91
N GLN A 276 29.60 25.82 8.94
CA GLN A 276 28.29 26.45 9.11
C GLN A 276 27.24 25.67 8.30
N PRO A 277 26.01 25.56 8.79
CA PRO A 277 24.95 24.92 8.04
C PRO A 277 24.67 25.67 6.74
N MET A 278 24.40 24.92 5.67
CA MET A 278 23.99 25.50 4.40
C MET A 278 22.61 26.15 4.53
N LYS A 279 22.51 27.41 4.15
CA LYS A 279 21.23 28.14 4.13
C LYS A 279 20.57 28.00 2.77
N LEU A 280 19.28 27.70 2.77
CA LEU A 280 18.41 27.66 1.61
C LEU A 280 17.60 28.95 1.49
N SER A 281 17.28 29.36 0.26
CA SER A 281 16.46 30.53 -0.05
C SER A 281 14.97 30.35 0.33
N ALA A 282 14.49 29.10 0.27
CA ALA A 282 13.14 28.67 0.63
C ALA A 282 13.21 27.32 1.38
N PRO A 283 12.09 26.76 1.84
CA PRO A 283 12.07 25.44 2.45
C PRO A 283 12.72 24.38 1.55
N PHE A 284 13.43 23.43 2.16
CA PHE A 284 14.00 22.28 1.49
C PHE A 284 12.91 21.49 0.75
N ALA A 285 13.20 21.13 -0.49
CA ALA A 285 12.30 20.37 -1.33
C ALA A 285 12.88 19.00 -1.70
N ASP A 286 14.19 18.95 -2.06
CA ASP A 286 14.79 17.70 -2.53
C ASP A 286 16.31 17.69 -2.42
N LEU A 287 16.89 16.48 -2.32
CA LEU A 287 18.32 16.21 -2.42
C LEU A 287 18.54 14.92 -3.20
N ILE A 288 19.18 15.02 -4.36
CA ILE A 288 19.46 13.89 -5.24
C ILE A 288 20.96 13.74 -5.38
N GLN A 289 21.50 12.67 -4.83
CA GLN A 289 22.92 12.38 -4.96
C GLN A 289 23.25 11.95 -6.39
N LEU A 290 24.16 12.67 -7.05
CA LEU A 290 24.60 12.39 -8.42
C LEU A 290 25.75 11.38 -8.46
N ASP A 291 26.64 11.50 -7.49
CA ASP A 291 27.81 10.64 -7.27
C ASP A 291 28.32 10.83 -5.83
N ASN A 292 29.45 10.22 -5.46
CA ASN A 292 30.01 10.32 -4.10
C ASN A 292 30.52 11.71 -3.72
N THR A 293 30.54 12.66 -4.65
CA THR A 293 31.06 14.03 -4.44
C THR A 293 30.04 15.12 -4.67
N GLN A 294 28.97 14.86 -5.40
CA GLN A 294 28.01 15.87 -5.82
C GLN A 294 26.57 15.44 -5.59
N ALA A 295 25.75 16.41 -5.24
CA ALA A 295 24.31 16.23 -5.13
C ALA A 295 23.56 17.45 -5.72
N ILE A 296 22.39 17.22 -6.31
CA ILE A 296 21.41 18.27 -6.57
C ILE A 296 20.78 18.61 -5.23
N ILE A 297 20.69 19.90 -4.94
CA ILE A 297 19.94 20.44 -3.81
C ILE A 297 18.87 21.37 -4.35
N ALA A 298 17.64 21.16 -3.89
CA ALA A 298 16.49 21.97 -4.28
C ALA A 298 15.78 22.55 -3.06
N SER A 299 15.35 23.80 -3.21
CA SER A 299 14.34 24.42 -2.37
C SER A 299 13.05 24.59 -3.18
N ASP A 300 11.97 25.02 -2.55
CA ASP A 300 10.70 25.29 -3.24
C ASP A 300 10.80 26.31 -4.37
N VAL A 301 11.91 27.05 -4.49
CA VAL A 301 12.05 28.16 -5.46
C VAL A 301 13.29 28.06 -6.33
N ASP A 302 14.28 27.24 -5.97
CA ASP A 302 15.53 27.16 -6.73
C ASP A 302 16.27 25.82 -6.57
N VAL A 303 17.19 25.59 -7.51
CA VAL A 303 18.01 24.36 -7.60
C VAL A 303 19.46 24.74 -7.82
N ASN A 304 20.39 23.97 -7.23
CA ASN A 304 21.82 24.01 -7.51
C ASN A 304 22.43 22.62 -7.40
N ILE A 305 23.65 22.45 -7.85
CA ILE A 305 24.51 21.31 -7.49
C ILE A 305 25.45 21.76 -6.38
N ILE A 306 25.68 20.87 -5.42
CA ILE A 306 26.65 21.09 -4.35
C ILE A 306 27.78 20.06 -4.42
N ASP A 307 28.96 20.46 -3.98
CA ASP A 307 30.00 19.56 -3.53
C ASP A 307 29.65 19.08 -2.13
N ILE A 308 29.48 17.77 -1.96
CA ILE A 308 28.96 17.21 -0.70
C ILE A 308 29.88 17.56 0.46
N LYS A 309 31.17 17.32 0.33
CA LYS A 309 32.15 17.51 1.43
C LYS A 309 32.44 18.99 1.71
N ALA A 310 32.56 19.80 0.66
CA ALA A 310 32.89 21.22 0.82
C ALA A 310 31.67 22.08 1.16
N GLY A 311 30.47 21.62 0.86
CA GLY A 311 29.24 22.41 1.02
C GLY A 311 29.07 23.56 0.01
N ASN A 312 29.94 23.64 -0.98
CA ASN A 312 29.97 24.74 -1.94
C ASN A 312 29.00 24.47 -3.11
N LYS A 313 28.26 25.49 -3.52
CA LYS A 313 27.46 25.44 -4.74
C LYS A 313 28.35 25.42 -5.97
N LYS A 314 28.04 24.57 -6.93
CA LYS A 314 28.79 24.44 -8.19
C LYS A 314 28.37 25.47 -9.23
N TRP A 315 27.09 25.76 -9.32
CA TRP A 315 26.60 26.79 -10.23
C TRP A 315 26.77 28.17 -9.62
N LYS A 316 27.27 29.10 -10.39
CA LYS A 316 27.48 30.49 -9.98
C LYS A 316 26.19 31.16 -9.50
N LYS A 317 25.06 30.78 -10.12
CA LYS A 317 23.71 31.22 -9.74
C LYS A 317 22.81 30.00 -9.62
N ASN A 318 21.91 30.01 -8.64
CA ASN A 318 20.88 29.00 -8.58
C ASN A 318 19.99 29.10 -9.83
N PHE A 319 19.55 27.93 -10.33
CA PHE A 319 18.49 27.90 -11.32
C PHE A 319 17.16 28.20 -10.61
N THR A 320 16.44 29.23 -11.06
CA THR A 320 15.16 29.62 -10.48
C THR A 320 14.06 28.65 -10.92
N ALA A 321 13.47 27.94 -9.96
CA ALA A 321 12.46 26.89 -10.15
C ALA A 321 11.31 27.05 -9.13
N PRO A 322 10.48 28.10 -9.24
CA PRO A 322 9.40 28.34 -8.29
C PRO A 322 8.39 27.19 -8.33
N PHE A 323 7.95 26.72 -7.15
CA PHE A 323 7.16 25.50 -6.99
C PHE A 323 7.87 24.28 -7.57
N TYR A 324 9.13 24.08 -7.13
CA TYR A 324 9.93 22.92 -7.51
C TYR A 324 9.14 21.63 -7.28
N LYS A 325 9.31 20.68 -8.18
CA LYS A 325 8.62 19.39 -8.14
C LYS A 325 9.59 18.22 -8.12
N ASN A 326 10.48 18.15 -9.11
CA ASN A 326 11.52 17.13 -9.18
C ASN A 326 12.66 17.57 -10.10
N ALA A 327 13.80 16.88 -9.97
CA ALA A 327 14.90 16.96 -10.93
C ALA A 327 15.32 15.54 -11.32
N GLU A 328 15.79 15.38 -12.55
CA GLU A 328 16.25 14.10 -13.08
C GLU A 328 17.52 14.31 -13.91
N LEU A 329 18.57 13.51 -13.61
CA LEU A 329 19.78 13.48 -14.43
C LEU A 329 19.49 12.71 -15.73
N THR A 330 19.79 13.32 -16.87
CA THR A 330 19.68 12.73 -18.20
C THR A 330 21.01 12.85 -18.94
N ASN A 331 21.12 12.22 -20.11
CA ASN A 331 22.32 12.36 -20.96
C ASN A 331 22.51 13.78 -21.50
N GLU A 332 21.43 14.58 -21.58
CA GLU A 332 21.47 15.97 -22.11
C GLU A 332 21.72 17.01 -21.03
N GLY A 333 21.60 16.65 -19.76
CA GLY A 333 21.70 17.55 -18.62
C GLY A 333 20.79 17.18 -17.47
N ILE A 334 20.33 18.16 -16.71
CA ILE A 334 19.38 17.98 -15.63
C ILE A 334 18.01 18.51 -16.10
N ARG A 335 17.02 17.64 -16.10
CA ARG A 335 15.64 17.99 -16.35
C ARG A 335 14.98 18.41 -15.05
N ILE A 336 14.53 19.65 -14.99
CA ILE A 336 13.88 20.23 -13.80
C ILE A 336 12.42 20.52 -14.11
N SER A 337 11.53 19.98 -13.28
CA SER A 337 10.09 20.25 -13.32
C SER A 337 9.71 21.21 -12.19
N TYR A 338 9.02 22.31 -12.51
CA TYR A 338 8.63 23.34 -11.56
C TYR A 338 7.39 24.10 -12.02
N GLY A 339 6.50 24.46 -11.12
CA GLY A 339 5.21 25.06 -11.48
C GLY A 339 4.51 24.21 -12.56
N ASN A 340 4.22 24.83 -13.69
CA ASN A 340 3.69 24.17 -14.89
C ASN A 340 4.76 24.01 -16.00
N LYS A 341 6.04 24.02 -15.65
CA LYS A 341 7.16 24.05 -16.62
C LYS A 341 8.11 22.88 -16.42
N ILE A 342 8.68 22.42 -17.54
CA ILE A 342 9.80 21.49 -17.57
C ILE A 342 10.93 22.17 -18.35
N GLN A 343 12.12 22.21 -17.76
CA GLN A 343 13.31 22.81 -18.36
C GLN A 343 14.51 21.87 -18.30
N MET A 344 15.30 21.86 -19.35
CA MET A 344 16.60 21.20 -19.36
C MET A 344 17.70 22.22 -19.06
N VAL A 345 18.53 21.91 -18.06
CA VAL A 345 19.67 22.74 -17.68
C VAL A 345 20.97 21.99 -17.82
N ASN A 346 22.03 22.71 -18.17
CA ASN A 346 23.38 22.17 -18.26
C ASN A 346 23.88 21.74 -16.86
N LYS A 347 24.32 20.50 -16.71
CA LYS A 347 24.79 19.95 -15.44
C LYS A 347 25.95 20.76 -14.83
N SER A 348 26.86 21.29 -15.65
CA SER A 348 28.06 21.99 -15.17
C SER A 348 27.81 23.46 -14.81
N THR A 349 26.92 24.14 -15.53
CA THR A 349 26.74 25.59 -15.40
C THR A 349 25.41 26.00 -14.78
N GLY A 350 24.38 25.14 -14.83
CA GLY A 350 23.00 25.48 -14.45
C GLY A 350 22.27 26.35 -15.47
N GLU A 351 22.87 26.61 -16.62
CA GLU A 351 22.26 27.40 -17.69
C GLU A 351 21.23 26.57 -18.47
N LYS A 352 20.23 27.23 -19.03
CA LYS A 352 19.19 26.60 -19.83
C LYS A 352 19.79 25.98 -21.09
N VAL A 353 19.56 24.68 -21.30
CA VAL A 353 19.84 23.99 -22.57
C VAL A 353 18.74 24.29 -23.59
N TRP A 354 17.47 24.20 -23.16
CA TRP A 354 16.36 24.58 -24.04
C TRP A 354 16.10 26.08 -23.96
N LYS A 355 15.97 26.73 -25.12
CA LYS A 355 15.67 28.17 -25.19
C LYS A 355 14.38 28.54 -24.45
N LYS A 356 13.38 27.67 -24.53
CA LYS A 356 12.09 27.81 -23.83
C LYS A 356 11.79 26.53 -23.07
N PRO A 357 11.20 26.64 -21.87
CA PRO A 357 10.69 25.46 -21.17
C PRO A 357 9.51 24.87 -21.95
N ILE A 358 9.24 23.61 -21.73
CA ILE A 358 7.95 23.02 -22.07
C ILE A 358 6.93 23.60 -21.07
N GLU A 359 5.93 24.27 -21.54
CA GLU A 359 4.83 24.79 -20.72
C GLU A 359 3.65 23.84 -20.80
N LEU A 360 3.26 23.32 -19.63
CA LEU A 360 2.09 22.46 -19.50
C LEU A 360 0.86 23.36 -19.38
N GLU A 361 0.11 23.49 -20.48
CA GLU A 361 -1.14 24.24 -20.45
C GLU A 361 -2.12 23.63 -19.43
N ASP A 362 -2.86 24.46 -18.72
CA ASP A 362 -3.96 24.08 -17.82
C ASP A 362 -3.57 23.18 -16.62
N VAL A 363 -2.37 23.27 -16.08
CA VAL A 363 -2.05 22.61 -14.82
C VAL A 363 -2.45 23.54 -13.67
N ASP A 364 -3.75 23.64 -13.39
CA ASP A 364 -4.28 24.42 -12.26
C ASP A 364 -3.89 23.82 -10.89
N ASP A 365 -3.38 22.60 -10.88
CA ASP A 365 -2.98 21.94 -9.65
C ASP A 365 -1.48 22.13 -9.44
N ILE A 366 -1.13 22.91 -8.44
CA ILE A 366 0.24 23.18 -7.97
C ILE A 366 0.97 21.90 -7.54
N LYS A 367 0.23 20.79 -7.37
CA LYS A 367 0.77 19.48 -7.02
C LYS A 367 1.41 18.81 -8.23
N SER A 368 2.51 18.13 -8.02
CA SER A 368 3.30 17.44 -9.05
C SER A 368 2.46 16.59 -9.98
N PRO A 369 2.78 16.53 -11.30
CA PRO A 369 2.21 15.51 -12.15
C PRO A 369 2.49 14.14 -11.54
N GLN A 370 1.45 13.30 -11.43
CA GLN A 370 1.59 11.97 -10.82
C GLN A 370 2.35 11.01 -11.74
N VAL A 371 2.18 11.15 -13.05
CA VAL A 371 2.81 10.28 -14.04
C VAL A 371 3.16 11.06 -15.29
N GLU A 372 4.39 10.89 -15.78
CA GLU A 372 4.82 11.29 -17.12
C GLU A 372 5.22 10.04 -17.90
N LYS A 373 4.67 9.87 -19.11
CA LYS A 373 5.03 8.79 -20.03
C LYS A 373 5.48 9.37 -21.36
N ARG A 374 6.56 8.82 -21.91
CA ARG A 374 7.10 9.21 -23.21
C ARG A 374 6.85 8.11 -24.22
N TYR A 375 6.22 8.47 -25.33
CA TYR A 375 5.98 7.61 -26.49
C TYR A 375 6.89 8.03 -27.64
N LYS A 376 6.77 7.43 -28.82
CA LYS A 376 7.63 7.74 -29.97
C LYS A 376 7.52 9.22 -30.37
N ASN A 377 6.31 9.69 -30.66
CA ASN A 377 6.05 11.04 -31.18
C ASN A 377 5.37 11.97 -30.15
N THR A 378 4.96 11.44 -29.02
CA THR A 378 4.21 12.17 -28.01
C THR A 378 4.76 11.97 -26.61
N TYR A 379 4.34 12.81 -25.69
CA TYR A 379 4.44 12.57 -24.25
C TYR A 379 3.09 12.84 -23.60
N LEU A 380 2.80 12.07 -22.57
CA LEU A 380 1.58 12.13 -21.80
C LEU A 380 1.91 12.58 -20.38
N ILE A 381 1.11 13.51 -19.88
CA ILE A 381 1.18 13.94 -18.48
C ILE A 381 -0.17 13.68 -17.84
N MET A 382 -0.15 12.96 -16.74
CA MET A 382 -1.32 12.69 -15.93
C MET A 382 -1.20 13.39 -14.57
N THR A 383 -2.19 14.15 -14.21
CA THR A 383 -2.36 14.79 -12.89
C THR A 383 -3.59 14.20 -12.19
N ASN A 384 -3.90 14.66 -10.98
CA ASN A 384 -5.08 14.20 -10.23
C ASN A 384 -6.42 14.47 -10.95
N ASN A 385 -6.46 15.47 -11.84
CA ASN A 385 -7.71 15.94 -12.45
C ASN A 385 -7.73 15.86 -13.97
N ARG A 386 -6.63 15.42 -14.62
CA ARG A 386 -6.59 15.30 -16.07
C ARG A 386 -5.45 14.45 -16.61
N LEU A 387 -5.65 13.95 -17.81
CA LEU A 387 -4.66 13.32 -18.67
C LEU A 387 -4.51 14.16 -19.93
N VAL A 388 -3.29 14.57 -20.27
CA VAL A 388 -3.01 15.43 -21.41
C VAL A 388 -1.93 14.81 -22.28
N VAL A 389 -2.16 14.78 -23.58
CA VAL A 389 -1.19 14.28 -24.58
C VAL A 389 -0.66 15.46 -25.39
N TYR A 390 0.66 15.54 -25.47
CA TYR A 390 1.40 16.57 -26.21
C TYR A 390 2.18 15.95 -27.36
N ASP A 391 2.27 16.67 -28.44
CA ASP A 391 3.17 16.37 -29.56
C ASP A 391 4.60 16.79 -29.21
N LYS A 392 5.59 15.91 -29.38
CA LYS A 392 6.99 16.16 -28.98
C LYS A 392 7.69 17.20 -29.83
N GLU A 393 7.39 17.27 -31.11
CA GLU A 393 8.07 18.17 -32.05
C GLU A 393 7.60 19.61 -31.85
N THR A 394 6.30 19.80 -31.75
CA THR A 394 5.66 21.11 -31.65
C THR A 394 5.46 21.59 -30.22
N ASN A 395 5.55 20.71 -29.23
CA ASN A 395 5.17 20.93 -27.84
C ASN A 395 3.71 21.42 -27.65
N LYS A 396 2.86 21.16 -28.63
CA LYS A 396 1.44 21.53 -28.58
C LYS A 396 0.60 20.39 -28.03
N ARG A 397 -0.43 20.75 -27.30
CA ARG A 397 -1.43 19.79 -26.83
C ARG A 397 -2.18 19.18 -28.01
N LYS A 398 -2.18 17.85 -28.13
CA LYS A 398 -3.04 17.12 -29.06
C LYS A 398 -4.47 17.04 -28.52
N PHE A 399 -4.64 16.54 -27.31
CA PHE A 399 -5.95 16.44 -26.64
C PHE A 399 -5.80 16.31 -25.13
N LYS A 400 -6.92 16.45 -24.42
CA LYS A 400 -7.02 16.22 -22.97
C LYS A 400 -8.25 15.40 -22.63
N LEU A 401 -8.14 14.65 -21.51
CA LEU A 401 -9.23 13.97 -20.84
C LEU A 401 -9.29 14.47 -19.39
N ASN A 402 -10.44 14.99 -18.97
CA ASN A 402 -10.63 15.37 -17.58
C ASN A 402 -10.81 14.13 -16.73
N LEU A 403 -10.23 14.14 -15.53
CA LEU A 403 -10.29 13.08 -14.55
C LEU A 403 -10.87 13.62 -13.24
N SER A 404 -11.49 12.75 -12.48
CA SER A 404 -11.95 12.99 -11.11
C SER A 404 -11.19 12.09 -10.14
N ALA A 405 -11.33 12.32 -8.85
CA ALA A 405 -10.66 11.51 -7.82
C ALA A 405 -11.05 10.01 -7.85
N THR A 406 -12.20 9.69 -8.44
CA THR A 406 -12.68 8.29 -8.59
C THR A 406 -12.22 7.63 -9.89
N ASP A 407 -11.70 8.41 -10.85
CA ASP A 407 -11.32 7.91 -12.15
C ASP A 407 -10.03 7.07 -12.06
N LYS A 408 -9.86 6.15 -13.00
CA LYS A 408 -8.75 5.20 -13.02
C LYS A 408 -8.05 5.24 -14.37
N CYS A 409 -6.73 5.13 -14.34
CA CYS A 409 -5.92 4.99 -15.54
C CYS A 409 -4.92 3.85 -15.36
N ALA A 410 -4.62 3.16 -16.46
CA ALA A 410 -3.56 2.18 -16.54
C ALA A 410 -2.82 2.30 -17.87
N PHE A 411 -1.53 1.97 -17.84
CA PHE A 411 -0.64 2.05 -19.00
C PHE A 411 -0.36 0.64 -19.52
N ASP A 412 -0.54 0.45 -20.81
CA ASP A 412 -0.19 -0.76 -21.53
C ASP A 412 1.13 -0.52 -22.28
N ASP A 413 2.23 -0.82 -21.62
CA ASP A 413 3.56 -0.58 -22.17
C ASP A 413 3.87 -1.51 -23.36
N ALA A 414 3.20 -2.67 -23.45
CA ALA A 414 3.39 -3.60 -24.57
C ALA A 414 2.77 -3.07 -25.89
N THR A 415 1.66 -2.34 -25.80
CA THR A 415 0.99 -1.78 -27.00
C THR A 415 1.06 -0.25 -27.06
N ASN A 416 1.76 0.39 -26.13
CA ASN A 416 1.86 1.84 -26.00
C ASN A 416 0.49 2.54 -25.89
N LYS A 417 -0.48 1.91 -25.25
CA LYS A 417 -1.82 2.45 -25.06
C LYS A 417 -2.08 2.84 -23.60
N VAL A 418 -3.05 3.73 -23.44
CA VAL A 418 -3.55 4.13 -22.13
C VAL A 418 -5.02 3.80 -22.04
N VAL A 419 -5.41 3.13 -20.97
CA VAL A 419 -6.81 2.89 -20.66
C VAL A 419 -7.23 3.81 -19.54
N ALA A 420 -8.29 4.56 -19.73
CA ALA A 420 -8.78 5.52 -18.77
C ALA A 420 -10.29 5.36 -18.55
N LEU A 421 -10.68 5.32 -17.29
CA LEU A 421 -12.05 5.53 -16.86
C LEU A 421 -12.19 7.00 -16.49
N SER A 422 -13.09 7.72 -17.15
CA SER A 422 -13.43 9.11 -16.84
C SER A 422 -14.94 9.26 -16.68
N GLY A 423 -15.39 9.54 -15.47
CA GLY A 423 -16.79 9.39 -15.09
C GLY A 423 -17.27 7.99 -15.44
N LYS A 424 -18.37 7.87 -16.19
CA LYS A 424 -18.88 6.55 -16.63
C LYS A 424 -18.17 5.96 -17.85
N LYS A 425 -17.36 6.73 -18.57
CA LYS A 425 -16.83 6.38 -19.90
C LYS A 425 -15.46 5.73 -19.78
N VAL A 426 -15.26 4.63 -20.52
CA VAL A 426 -13.98 3.94 -20.66
C VAL A 426 -13.37 4.27 -22.01
N PHE A 427 -12.14 4.75 -21.98
CA PHE A 427 -11.35 5.12 -23.16
C PHE A 427 -10.15 4.18 -23.32
N VAL A 428 -9.84 3.81 -24.55
CA VAL A 428 -8.57 3.18 -24.91
C VAL A 428 -7.86 4.10 -25.90
N ILE A 429 -6.82 4.76 -25.42
CA ILE A 429 -6.11 5.86 -26.09
C ILE A 429 -4.80 5.35 -26.62
N ASP A 430 -4.49 5.66 -27.90
CA ASP A 430 -3.16 5.52 -28.49
C ASP A 430 -2.55 6.94 -28.58
N PRO A 431 -1.61 7.31 -27.70
CA PRO A 431 -1.09 8.67 -27.66
C PRO A 431 -0.41 9.11 -28.96
N ASP A 432 0.26 8.18 -29.67
CA ASP A 432 0.94 8.48 -30.92
C ASP A 432 -0.03 8.53 -32.12
N ALA A 433 -0.96 7.58 -32.23
CA ALA A 433 -1.86 7.45 -33.38
C ALA A 433 -3.07 8.41 -33.29
N ASP A 434 -3.67 8.58 -32.10
CA ASP A 434 -4.89 9.37 -31.95
C ASP A 434 -4.61 10.88 -32.13
N ALA A 435 -5.16 11.50 -33.18
CA ALA A 435 -5.03 12.95 -33.41
C ALA A 435 -5.89 13.79 -32.46
N LYS A 436 -6.96 13.21 -31.90
CA LYS A 436 -7.89 13.79 -30.91
C LYS A 436 -8.30 12.73 -29.92
N LEU A 437 -8.91 13.13 -28.81
CA LEU A 437 -9.47 12.17 -27.85
C LEU A 437 -10.42 11.20 -28.59
N PRO A 438 -10.17 9.88 -28.53
CA PRO A 438 -11.03 8.89 -29.19
C PRO A 438 -12.41 8.83 -28.52
N ASP A 439 -13.37 8.21 -29.19
CA ASP A 439 -14.65 7.90 -28.58
C ASP A 439 -14.50 6.86 -27.47
N ALA A 440 -15.40 6.92 -26.48
CA ALA A 440 -15.43 5.94 -25.42
C ALA A 440 -15.80 4.56 -25.97
N VAL A 441 -15.05 3.53 -25.57
CA VAL A 441 -15.27 2.14 -25.98
C VAL A 441 -16.55 1.59 -25.33
N THR A 442 -16.78 1.94 -24.07
CA THR A 442 -17.95 1.51 -23.29
C THR A 442 -18.22 2.43 -22.11
N LYS A 443 -19.19 2.04 -21.29
CA LYS A 443 -19.54 2.74 -20.05
C LYS A 443 -19.69 1.73 -18.91
N VAL A 444 -19.31 2.15 -17.70
CA VAL A 444 -19.63 1.47 -16.44
C VAL A 444 -20.93 2.03 -15.85
N ASP A 445 -21.60 1.23 -15.06
CA ASP A 445 -22.87 1.62 -14.43
C ASP A 445 -22.62 2.61 -13.27
N ASP A 446 -21.69 2.28 -12.38
CA ASP A 446 -21.36 3.07 -11.20
C ASP A 446 -19.85 3.31 -11.07
N PRO A 447 -19.34 4.41 -11.62
CA PRO A 447 -17.91 4.70 -11.59
C PRO A 447 -17.35 4.87 -10.17
N SER A 448 -18.17 5.26 -9.19
CA SER A 448 -17.74 5.42 -7.79
C SER A 448 -17.47 4.07 -7.12
N ALA A 449 -18.05 2.98 -7.64
CA ALA A 449 -17.85 1.63 -7.17
C ALA A 449 -16.68 0.91 -7.87
N ILE A 450 -16.06 1.51 -8.89
CA ILE A 450 -14.91 0.92 -9.58
C ILE A 450 -13.68 1.05 -8.70
N SER A 451 -13.11 -0.09 -8.33
CA SER A 451 -11.94 -0.20 -7.47
C SER A 451 -10.62 -0.31 -8.24
N GLY A 452 -10.64 -0.87 -9.46
CA GLY A 452 -9.41 -1.10 -10.20
C GLY A 452 -9.57 -1.17 -11.72
N LEU A 453 -8.41 -1.05 -12.38
CA LEU A 453 -8.22 -1.27 -13.79
C LEU A 453 -6.91 -2.04 -13.96
N LYS A 454 -6.96 -3.19 -14.64
CA LYS A 454 -5.82 -4.06 -14.88
C LYS A 454 -5.57 -4.21 -16.38
N VAL A 455 -4.30 -4.16 -16.74
CA VAL A 455 -3.81 -4.51 -18.09
C VAL A 455 -3.30 -5.93 -18.07
N SER A 456 -3.70 -6.73 -19.06
CA SER A 456 -3.22 -8.09 -19.28
C SER A 456 -2.87 -8.30 -20.76
N ASP A 457 -2.30 -9.44 -21.10
CA ASP A 457 -1.97 -9.78 -22.50
C ASP A 457 -3.21 -9.82 -23.39
N ASN A 458 -4.35 -10.24 -22.83
CA ASN A 458 -5.61 -10.39 -23.57
C ASN A 458 -6.44 -9.11 -23.65
N GLY A 459 -6.13 -8.08 -22.83
CA GLY A 459 -6.90 -6.84 -22.83
C GLY A 459 -6.88 -6.09 -21.51
N TYR A 460 -8.00 -5.43 -21.23
CA TYR A 460 -8.15 -4.48 -20.12
C TYR A 460 -9.36 -4.88 -19.29
N PHE A 461 -9.12 -5.15 -18.03
CA PHE A 461 -10.16 -5.55 -17.08
C PHE A 461 -10.44 -4.42 -16.09
N ILE A 462 -11.61 -3.83 -16.18
CA ILE A 462 -12.11 -2.78 -15.30
C ILE A 462 -13.07 -3.44 -14.31
N PHE A 463 -12.87 -3.28 -13.03
CA PHE A 463 -13.66 -3.97 -12.01
C PHE A 463 -13.94 -3.10 -10.81
N GLY A 464 -15.05 -3.38 -10.17
CA GLY A 464 -15.52 -2.73 -8.95
C GLY A 464 -16.21 -3.68 -8.01
N ALA A 465 -16.92 -3.14 -7.01
CA ALA A 465 -17.59 -3.96 -6.01
C ALA A 465 -18.73 -4.82 -6.59
N LYS A 466 -19.37 -4.36 -7.65
CA LYS A 466 -20.58 -4.99 -8.20
C LYS A 466 -20.56 -5.21 -9.71
N GLU A 467 -19.56 -4.69 -10.42
CA GLU A 467 -19.51 -4.78 -11.87
C GLU A 467 -18.09 -4.95 -12.39
N TYR A 468 -17.98 -5.53 -13.57
CA TYR A 468 -16.76 -5.54 -14.34
C TYR A 468 -17.02 -5.38 -15.83
N VAL A 469 -15.99 -4.92 -16.52
CA VAL A 469 -15.94 -4.83 -17.99
C VAL A 469 -14.60 -5.40 -18.46
N MET A 470 -14.62 -6.27 -19.47
CA MET A 470 -13.44 -6.75 -20.18
C MET A 470 -13.43 -6.20 -21.60
N ILE A 471 -12.32 -5.58 -21.98
CA ILE A 471 -12.09 -5.00 -23.32
C ILE A 471 -10.84 -5.67 -23.90
N ASP A 472 -10.92 -6.20 -25.10
CA ASP A 472 -9.74 -6.78 -25.78
C ASP A 472 -8.76 -5.71 -26.30
N LYS A 473 -7.59 -6.12 -26.77
CA LYS A 473 -6.58 -5.20 -27.35
C LYS A 473 -7.05 -4.47 -28.61
N ASN A 474 -8.11 -4.96 -29.27
CA ASN A 474 -8.74 -4.38 -30.46
C ASN A 474 -9.88 -3.41 -30.10
N LYS A 475 -10.06 -3.08 -28.83
CA LYS A 475 -11.09 -2.18 -28.30
C LYS A 475 -12.52 -2.76 -28.35
N ASN A 476 -12.69 -4.09 -28.44
CA ASN A 476 -14.00 -4.74 -28.36
C ASN A 476 -14.33 -5.09 -26.90
N VAL A 477 -15.56 -4.84 -26.47
CA VAL A 477 -16.07 -5.33 -25.19
C VAL A 477 -16.36 -6.82 -25.31
N THR A 478 -15.59 -7.65 -24.62
CA THR A 478 -15.71 -9.11 -24.66
C THR A 478 -16.58 -9.67 -23.54
N ALA A 479 -16.67 -8.95 -22.41
CA ALA A 479 -17.54 -9.28 -21.30
C ALA A 479 -17.91 -8.02 -20.50
N GLN A 480 -19.15 -7.96 -20.02
CA GLN A 480 -19.61 -6.94 -19.09
C GLN A 480 -20.73 -7.52 -18.23
N LYS A 481 -20.63 -7.36 -16.90
CA LYS A 481 -21.64 -7.87 -15.98
C LYS A 481 -21.79 -6.96 -14.77
N VAL A 482 -23.04 -6.77 -14.35
CA VAL A 482 -23.40 -6.11 -13.08
C VAL A 482 -24.05 -7.15 -12.18
N TYR A 483 -23.51 -7.33 -10.98
CA TYR A 483 -24.03 -8.27 -10.00
C TYR A 483 -25.10 -7.64 -9.12
N PRO A 484 -26.20 -8.35 -8.82
CA PRO A 484 -27.18 -7.87 -7.87
C PRO A 484 -26.54 -7.75 -6.47
N GLN A 485 -26.79 -6.63 -5.83
CA GLN A 485 -26.30 -6.37 -4.49
C GLN A 485 -27.29 -6.83 -3.43
N LEU A 486 -26.76 -7.34 -2.32
CA LEU A 486 -27.56 -7.66 -1.14
C LEU A 486 -28.31 -6.43 -0.65
N LYS A 487 -29.59 -6.58 -0.39
CA LYS A 487 -30.39 -5.57 0.31
C LYS A 487 -30.06 -5.65 1.81
N THR A 488 -28.89 -5.14 2.17
CA THR A 488 -28.42 -5.12 3.56
C THR A 488 -28.77 -3.79 4.22
N GLY A 489 -28.92 -3.80 5.55
CA GLY A 489 -29.08 -2.57 6.32
C GLY A 489 -27.86 -1.64 6.19
N ARG A 490 -28.03 -0.36 6.50
CA ARG A 490 -27.02 0.71 6.28
C ARG A 490 -25.59 0.42 6.79
N GLY A 491 -25.42 -0.51 7.76
CA GLY A 491 -24.12 -0.87 8.32
C GLY A 491 -23.31 -1.84 7.45
N ALA A 492 -23.96 -2.78 6.76
CA ALA A 492 -23.26 -3.79 5.95
C ALA A 492 -22.72 -3.23 4.63
N ASN A 493 -23.36 -2.20 4.05
CA ASN A 493 -22.88 -1.51 2.87
C ASN A 493 -21.55 -0.77 3.11
N ALA A 494 -21.33 -0.28 4.32
CA ALA A 494 -20.06 0.37 4.68
C ALA A 494 -18.91 -0.63 4.81
N ALA A 495 -19.17 -1.84 5.33
CA ALA A 495 -18.16 -2.90 5.42
C ALA A 495 -17.80 -3.47 4.03
N LEU A 496 -18.78 -3.62 3.15
CA LEU A 496 -18.60 -4.04 1.76
C LEU A 496 -17.79 -3.02 0.94
N LEU A 497 -18.08 -1.73 1.14
CA LEU A 497 -17.32 -0.66 0.50
C LEU A 497 -15.86 -0.62 1.02
N ALA A 498 -15.66 -0.84 2.31
CA ALA A 498 -14.33 -0.92 2.91
C ALA A 498 -13.53 -2.13 2.38
N ALA A 499 -14.16 -3.30 2.24
CA ALA A 499 -13.53 -4.48 1.66
C ALA A 499 -13.19 -4.29 0.18
N SER A 500 -14.06 -3.63 -0.61
CA SER A 500 -13.78 -3.35 -2.02
C SER A 500 -12.67 -2.30 -2.21
N ILE A 501 -12.60 -1.29 -1.35
CA ILE A 501 -11.52 -0.29 -1.34
C ILE A 501 -10.19 -0.96 -0.92
N TYR A 502 -10.21 -1.81 0.09
CA TYR A 502 -9.03 -2.54 0.56
C TYR A 502 -8.51 -3.52 -0.52
N ASN A 503 -9.38 -4.22 -1.21
CA ASN A 503 -9.02 -5.08 -2.35
C ASN A 503 -8.50 -4.27 -3.55
N GLY A 504 -9.04 -3.08 -3.80
CA GLY A 504 -8.52 -2.16 -4.82
C GLY A 504 -7.11 -1.64 -4.51
N ILE A 505 -6.81 -1.39 -3.24
CA ILE A 505 -5.48 -0.96 -2.78
C ILE A 505 -4.47 -2.12 -2.85
N LYS A 506 -4.88 -3.34 -2.51
CA LYS A 506 -4.03 -4.55 -2.64
C LYS A 506 -3.74 -4.95 -4.10
N SER A 507 -4.53 -4.51 -5.06
CA SER A 507 -4.34 -4.86 -6.47
C SER A 507 -3.21 -4.09 -7.16
N THR A 508 -2.66 -3.05 -6.54
CA THR A 508 -1.43 -2.40 -7.00
C THR A 508 -0.22 -3.14 -6.42
N LYS A 509 0.08 -4.31 -6.95
CA LYS A 509 1.28 -5.05 -6.57
C LYS A 509 2.52 -4.36 -7.12
N VAL A 510 3.43 -4.01 -6.24
CA VAL A 510 4.81 -3.74 -6.63
C VAL A 510 5.57 -5.06 -6.51
N THR A 511 6.07 -5.54 -7.62
CA THR A 511 6.90 -6.73 -7.69
C THR A 511 8.36 -6.28 -7.67
N VAL A 512 9.11 -6.68 -6.65
CA VAL A 512 10.56 -6.48 -6.58
C VAL A 512 11.22 -7.73 -7.12
N THR A 513 12.07 -7.56 -8.14
CA THR A 513 12.86 -8.66 -8.72
C THR A 513 14.32 -8.52 -8.32
N ASP A 514 15.02 -9.65 -8.10
CA ASP A 514 16.47 -9.68 -7.98
C ASP A 514 17.15 -9.41 -9.34
N GLU A 515 18.46 -9.33 -9.34
CA GLU A 515 19.28 -9.14 -10.54
C GLU A 515 19.15 -10.27 -11.60
N ASN A 516 18.59 -11.41 -11.23
CA ASN A 516 18.29 -12.54 -12.12
C ASN A 516 16.82 -12.55 -12.60
N GLY A 517 16.04 -11.53 -12.28
CA GLY A 517 14.63 -11.42 -12.63
C GLY A 517 13.68 -12.27 -11.78
N ASN A 518 14.15 -12.88 -10.68
CA ASN A 518 13.28 -13.61 -9.77
C ASN A 518 12.55 -12.63 -8.86
N VAL A 519 11.24 -12.88 -8.66
CA VAL A 519 10.44 -12.07 -7.74
C VAL A 519 10.88 -12.34 -6.30
N VAL A 520 11.42 -11.33 -5.65
CA VAL A 520 11.96 -11.41 -4.28
C VAL A 520 11.02 -10.79 -3.25
N ALA A 521 10.13 -9.89 -3.65
CA ALA A 521 9.06 -9.39 -2.81
C ALA A 521 7.81 -9.06 -3.64
N GLU A 522 6.65 -9.40 -3.11
CA GLU A 522 5.34 -8.98 -3.60
C GLU A 522 4.53 -8.52 -2.40
N GLY A 523 3.91 -7.37 -2.49
CA GLY A 523 3.04 -6.92 -1.41
C GLY A 523 2.72 -5.45 -1.53
N GLY A 524 1.77 -4.98 -0.78
CA GLY A 524 1.26 -3.65 -0.57
C GLY A 524 1.68 -2.51 -1.51
N VAL A 525 0.99 -1.41 -1.43
CA VAL A 525 1.34 -0.18 -2.16
C VAL A 525 2.63 0.38 -1.57
N PHE A 526 3.74 0.22 -2.28
CA PHE A 526 4.98 0.94 -1.95
C PHE A 526 4.89 2.35 -2.51
N CYS A 527 5.19 3.33 -1.69
CA CYS A 527 5.13 4.73 -2.10
C CYS A 527 6.34 5.14 -2.96
N SER A 528 7.42 4.36 -2.96
CA SER A 528 8.66 4.66 -3.69
C SER A 528 9.45 3.40 -4.07
N ALA A 529 10.36 3.55 -5.04
CA ALA A 529 11.32 2.48 -5.42
C ALA A 529 12.24 2.09 -4.24
N GLU A 530 12.54 3.02 -3.35
CA GLU A 530 13.35 2.79 -2.15
C GLU A 530 12.62 1.88 -1.14
N GLU A 531 11.32 2.06 -0.97
CA GLU A 531 10.51 1.18 -0.11
C GLU A 531 10.41 -0.23 -0.70
N ALA A 532 10.29 -0.34 -2.01
CA ALA A 532 10.29 -1.62 -2.70
C ALA A 532 11.64 -2.35 -2.56
N ASP A 533 12.77 -1.63 -2.69
CA ASP A 533 14.11 -2.17 -2.49
C ASP A 533 14.33 -2.62 -1.03
N LYS A 534 13.91 -1.79 -0.07
CA LYS A 534 13.95 -2.16 1.35
C LYS A 534 13.13 -3.41 1.66
N ALA A 535 11.95 -3.53 1.07
CA ALA A 535 11.11 -4.71 1.18
C ALA A 535 11.78 -5.95 0.59
N GLY A 536 12.44 -5.82 -0.56
CA GLY A 536 13.20 -6.90 -1.19
C GLY A 536 14.36 -7.38 -0.32
N ARG A 537 15.14 -6.45 0.24
CA ARG A 537 16.24 -6.76 1.17
C ARG A 537 15.75 -7.39 2.46
N ALA A 538 14.65 -6.88 3.04
CA ALA A 538 14.00 -7.49 4.19
C ALA A 538 13.53 -8.91 3.90
N TRP A 539 12.99 -9.12 2.72
CA TRP A 539 12.56 -10.42 2.26
C TRP A 539 13.74 -11.40 2.13
N GLU A 540 14.89 -11.01 1.61
CA GLU A 540 16.08 -11.85 1.54
C GLU A 540 16.69 -12.14 2.92
N ALA A 541 16.80 -11.13 3.78
CA ALA A 541 17.31 -11.28 5.14
C ALA A 541 16.49 -12.28 5.97
N GLN A 542 15.19 -12.40 5.68
CA GLN A 542 14.28 -13.30 6.38
C GLN A 542 14.08 -14.66 5.68
N LYS A 543 14.91 -14.99 4.69
CA LYS A 543 14.79 -16.23 3.91
C LYS A 543 14.80 -17.50 4.76
N ASN A 544 15.64 -17.53 5.80
CA ASN A 544 15.74 -18.66 6.71
C ASN A 544 14.51 -18.81 7.64
N LEU A 545 13.91 -17.68 8.05
CA LEU A 545 12.66 -17.69 8.82
C LEU A 545 11.52 -18.27 7.98
N ARG A 546 11.47 -17.98 6.69
CA ARG A 546 10.46 -18.48 5.76
C ARG A 546 10.53 -19.98 5.53
N HIS A 547 11.73 -20.59 5.60
CA HIS A 547 11.87 -22.05 5.56
C HIS A 547 11.22 -22.73 6.77
N LYS A 548 11.18 -22.05 7.93
CA LYS A 548 10.43 -22.50 9.11
C LYS A 548 8.92 -22.26 8.97
N LEU A 549 8.51 -21.26 8.22
CA LEU A 549 7.12 -20.92 7.92
C LEU A 549 6.69 -21.54 6.57
N LYS A 550 6.61 -22.87 6.50
CA LYS A 550 6.28 -23.65 5.27
C LYS A 550 5.01 -23.19 4.53
N ALA A 551 4.08 -22.54 5.22
CA ALA A 551 2.87 -21.97 4.64
C ALA A 551 3.15 -20.91 3.55
N ASN A 552 4.26 -20.16 3.66
CA ASN A 552 4.57 -19.06 2.76
C ASN A 552 5.03 -19.47 1.35
N GLU A 553 5.69 -20.62 1.16
CA GLU A 553 6.07 -21.04 -0.20
C GLU A 553 4.85 -21.52 -1.01
N LYS A 554 3.88 -22.16 -0.35
CA LYS A 554 2.61 -22.53 -1.00
C LYS A 554 1.80 -21.27 -1.35
N ALA A 555 1.74 -20.30 -0.43
CA ALA A 555 1.07 -19.02 -0.66
C ALA A 555 1.72 -18.22 -1.81
N LYS A 556 3.05 -18.23 -1.91
CA LYS A 556 3.79 -17.62 -3.03
C LYS A 556 3.48 -18.23 -4.39
N LYS A 557 3.45 -19.58 -4.46
CA LYS A 557 3.09 -20.28 -5.71
C LYS A 557 1.64 -20.00 -6.10
N ALA A 558 0.74 -19.95 -5.12
CA ALA A 558 -0.66 -19.62 -5.34
C ALA A 558 -0.85 -18.16 -5.77
N ALA A 559 -0.16 -17.20 -5.14
CA ALA A 559 -0.21 -15.79 -5.54
C ALA A 559 0.24 -15.57 -6.99
N ARG A 560 1.27 -16.30 -7.46
CA ARG A 560 1.71 -16.27 -8.87
C ARG A 560 0.66 -16.81 -9.84
N SER A 561 -0.19 -17.75 -9.41
CA SER A 561 -1.23 -18.34 -10.27
C SER A 561 -2.54 -17.54 -10.31
N ASN A 562 -2.75 -16.60 -9.39
CA ASN A 562 -4.05 -15.99 -9.13
C ASN A 562 -4.14 -14.47 -9.29
N ASP A 563 -3.12 -13.84 -9.84
CA ASP A 563 -3.18 -12.42 -10.21
C ASP A 563 -4.29 -12.09 -11.22
N ASN A 564 -5.02 -13.11 -11.64
CA ASN A 564 -5.98 -13.06 -12.73
C ASN A 564 -7.43 -13.27 -12.28
N LEU A 565 -7.72 -13.36 -10.98
CA LEU A 565 -9.07 -13.59 -10.48
C LEU A 565 -9.63 -12.36 -9.75
N SER A 566 -10.88 -12.06 -10.02
CA SER A 566 -11.69 -11.09 -9.24
C SER A 566 -12.86 -11.80 -8.59
N ILE A 567 -13.22 -11.38 -7.39
CA ILE A 567 -14.31 -11.95 -6.62
C ILE A 567 -15.38 -10.90 -6.39
N PHE A 568 -16.60 -11.25 -6.71
CA PHE A 568 -17.77 -10.38 -6.59
C PHE A 568 -18.75 -10.97 -5.58
N LEU A 569 -19.13 -10.17 -4.59
CA LEU A 569 -20.24 -10.51 -3.71
C LEU A 569 -21.54 -10.34 -4.47
N THR A 570 -22.37 -11.35 -4.41
CA THR A 570 -23.69 -11.35 -5.07
C THR A 570 -24.71 -12.07 -4.19
N SER A 571 -25.95 -12.03 -4.59
CA SER A 571 -27.03 -12.78 -3.94
C SER A 571 -27.83 -13.57 -4.95
N GLU A 572 -28.36 -14.71 -4.51
CA GLU A 572 -29.32 -15.51 -5.24
C GLU A 572 -30.56 -15.75 -4.38
N LYS A 573 -31.74 -15.68 -4.98
CA LYS A 573 -33.00 -16.05 -4.30
C LYS A 573 -33.28 -17.51 -4.56
N VAL A 574 -33.22 -18.33 -3.51
CA VAL A 574 -33.57 -19.75 -3.55
C VAL A 574 -34.74 -19.97 -2.59
N ASN A 575 -35.88 -20.45 -3.09
CA ASN A 575 -37.11 -20.70 -2.32
C ASN A 575 -37.62 -19.48 -1.52
N GLY A 576 -37.36 -18.26 -2.01
CA GLY A 576 -37.74 -17.02 -1.35
C GLY A 576 -36.71 -16.47 -0.35
N GLU A 577 -35.71 -17.23 0.00
CA GLU A 577 -34.57 -16.79 0.82
C GLU A 577 -33.47 -16.22 -0.05
N GLU A 578 -32.85 -15.14 0.41
CA GLU A 578 -31.74 -14.51 -0.26
C GLU A 578 -30.41 -15.05 0.32
N LEU A 579 -29.68 -15.82 -0.49
CA LEU A 579 -28.42 -16.45 -0.13
C LEU A 579 -27.24 -15.58 -0.53
N VAL A 580 -26.25 -15.47 0.34
CA VAL A 580 -24.97 -14.77 0.06
C VAL A 580 -24.07 -15.68 -0.75
N GLN A 581 -23.62 -15.19 -1.90
CA GLN A 581 -22.73 -15.92 -2.81
C GLN A 581 -21.54 -15.08 -3.20
N LEU A 582 -20.47 -15.76 -3.62
CA LEU A 582 -19.31 -15.15 -4.26
C LEU A 582 -19.15 -15.70 -5.68
N ALA A 583 -19.01 -14.81 -6.64
CA ALA A 583 -18.70 -15.14 -8.02
C ALA A 583 -17.23 -14.84 -8.30
N VAL A 584 -16.50 -15.83 -8.82
CA VAL A 584 -15.07 -15.73 -9.18
C VAL A 584 -14.98 -15.55 -10.70
N VAL A 585 -14.31 -14.48 -11.13
CA VAL A 585 -14.18 -14.09 -12.53
C VAL A 585 -12.70 -14.06 -12.91
N ASP A 586 -12.34 -14.71 -13.99
CA ASP A 586 -11.00 -14.62 -14.59
C ASP A 586 -10.84 -13.25 -15.28
N GLN A 587 -9.86 -12.47 -14.81
CA GLN A 587 -9.59 -11.11 -15.28
C GLN A 587 -9.03 -11.04 -16.69
N ASN A 588 -8.44 -12.14 -17.21
CA ASN A 588 -7.89 -12.18 -18.56
C ASN A 588 -8.95 -12.46 -19.62
N THR A 589 -10.01 -13.17 -19.23
CA THR A 589 -11.06 -13.60 -20.15
C THR A 589 -12.41 -12.94 -19.89
N GLY A 590 -12.60 -12.35 -18.69
CA GLY A 590 -13.89 -11.85 -18.23
C GLY A 590 -14.94 -12.96 -17.99
N LYS A 591 -14.53 -14.23 -17.94
CA LYS A 591 -15.44 -15.37 -17.73
C LYS A 591 -15.59 -15.67 -16.25
N GLU A 592 -16.80 -15.95 -15.84
CA GLU A 592 -17.09 -16.47 -14.51
C GLU A 592 -16.62 -17.93 -14.45
N VAL A 593 -15.67 -18.21 -13.56
CA VAL A 593 -15.04 -19.54 -13.41
C VAL A 593 -15.78 -20.37 -12.36
N LYS A 594 -16.32 -19.70 -11.33
CA LYS A 594 -17.00 -20.39 -10.23
C LYS A 594 -17.92 -19.42 -9.49
N THR A 595 -19.04 -19.92 -9.00
CA THR A 595 -19.89 -19.24 -8.02
C THR A 595 -20.12 -20.19 -6.87
N PHE A 596 -20.05 -19.71 -5.63
CA PHE A 596 -20.29 -20.54 -4.45
C PHE A 596 -21.00 -19.78 -3.35
N ARG A 597 -21.81 -20.51 -2.56
CA ARG A 597 -22.53 -20.01 -1.41
C ARG A 597 -21.56 -19.73 -0.26
N LEU A 598 -21.66 -18.54 0.33
CA LEU A 598 -20.83 -18.16 1.46
C LEU A 598 -21.49 -18.49 2.81
N SER A 599 -22.74 -18.08 2.98
CA SER A 599 -23.55 -18.30 4.18
C SER A 599 -25.02 -18.04 3.91
N ASP A 600 -25.87 -18.51 4.81
CA ASP A 600 -27.29 -18.13 4.90
C ASP A 600 -27.48 -16.84 5.71
N ASP A 601 -26.48 -16.47 6.52
CA ASP A 601 -26.50 -15.21 7.25
C ASP A 601 -26.03 -14.05 6.36
N LYS A 602 -26.90 -13.07 6.16
CA LYS A 602 -26.61 -11.84 5.39
C LYS A 602 -25.53 -10.99 6.03
N ASN A 603 -25.25 -11.18 7.31
CA ASN A 603 -24.25 -10.44 8.08
C ASN A 603 -22.97 -11.27 8.28
N VAL A 604 -22.75 -12.30 7.48
CA VAL A 604 -21.54 -13.12 7.57
C VAL A 604 -20.27 -12.26 7.49
N VAL A 605 -19.38 -12.45 8.43
CA VAL A 605 -18.06 -11.83 8.42
C VAL A 605 -17.13 -12.71 7.59
N TYR A 606 -16.58 -12.17 6.52
CA TYR A 606 -15.67 -12.90 5.64
C TYR A 606 -14.51 -12.03 5.18
N GLU A 607 -13.44 -12.69 4.74
CA GLU A 607 -12.28 -12.07 4.12
C GLU A 607 -11.71 -13.01 3.04
N ILE A 608 -11.07 -12.45 2.03
CA ILE A 608 -10.56 -13.19 0.88
C ILE A 608 -9.04 -13.14 0.90
N ASP A 609 -8.42 -14.31 0.99
CA ASP A 609 -6.99 -14.48 0.77
C ASP A 609 -6.74 -14.87 -0.69
N PHE A 610 -6.40 -13.90 -1.49
CA PHE A 610 -6.05 -14.10 -2.89
C PHE A 610 -4.75 -14.89 -3.06
N ALA A 611 -3.84 -14.85 -2.10
CA ALA A 611 -2.57 -15.56 -2.17
C ALA A 611 -2.75 -17.07 -2.04
N SER A 612 -3.72 -17.53 -1.28
CA SER A 612 -3.99 -18.95 -1.06
C SER A 612 -5.26 -19.47 -1.75
N ASN A 613 -5.97 -18.64 -2.52
CA ASN A 613 -7.29 -18.96 -3.10
C ASN A 613 -8.29 -19.43 -2.05
N THR A 614 -8.37 -18.70 -0.97
CA THR A 614 -9.20 -19.10 0.15
C THR A 614 -10.10 -17.95 0.56
N VAL A 615 -11.37 -18.23 0.72
CA VAL A 615 -12.30 -17.35 1.43
C VAL A 615 -12.42 -17.87 2.85
N TYR A 616 -12.17 -16.98 3.80
CA TYR A 616 -12.39 -17.23 5.21
C TYR A 616 -13.71 -16.59 5.62
N ALA A 617 -14.58 -17.36 6.26
CA ALA A 617 -15.87 -16.88 6.73
C ALA A 617 -16.15 -17.37 8.15
N VAL A 618 -16.66 -16.51 9.02
CA VAL A 618 -17.14 -16.93 10.34
C VAL A 618 -18.63 -17.23 10.25
N ASP A 619 -18.96 -18.49 10.47
CA ASP A 619 -20.31 -19.00 10.43
C ASP A 619 -20.52 -20.04 11.55
N GLY A 620 -21.60 -19.94 12.31
CA GLY A 620 -21.93 -20.86 13.39
C GLY A 620 -20.84 -20.99 14.49
N GLY A 621 -20.10 -19.92 14.79
CA GLY A 621 -19.02 -19.93 15.78
C GLY A 621 -17.75 -20.64 15.32
N LYS A 622 -17.58 -20.84 14.01
CA LYS A 622 -16.40 -21.41 13.39
C LYS A 622 -15.87 -20.50 12.30
N LEU A 623 -14.56 -20.36 12.21
CA LEU A 623 -13.89 -19.87 11.03
C LEU A 623 -13.77 -20.99 10.00
N ARG A 624 -14.34 -20.81 8.83
CA ARG A 624 -14.28 -21.74 7.71
C ARG A 624 -13.30 -21.22 6.66
N ALA A 625 -12.42 -22.08 6.19
CA ALA A 625 -11.56 -21.81 5.04
C ALA A 625 -12.12 -22.54 3.81
N ILE A 626 -12.56 -21.78 2.83
CA ILE A 626 -13.24 -22.29 1.62
C ILE A 626 -12.32 -22.05 0.43
N LYS A 627 -11.91 -23.11 -0.27
CA LYS A 627 -11.09 -23.01 -1.49
C LYS A 627 -11.95 -22.71 -2.72
N TYR A 628 -11.48 -21.76 -3.56
CA TYR A 628 -12.13 -21.40 -4.82
C TYR A 628 -11.26 -21.62 -6.06
#